data_336d97cf1de075308b0ea3e820986ba3
#
_entry.id   336d97cf1de075308b0ea3e820986ba3
#
_cell.length_a   1.000
_cell.length_b   1.000
_cell.length_c   1.000
_cell.angle_alpha   90.00
_cell.angle_beta   90.00
_cell.angle_gamma   90.00
#
_symmetry.space_group_name_H-M   'P 1'
#
loop_
_entity.id
_entity.type
_entity.pdbx_description
1 polymer ?
#
loop_
_entity_poly.entity_id
_entity_poly.type
_entity_poly.pdbx_seq_one_letter_code
_entity_poly.pdbx_strand_id
1 'polypeptide(L)'
;AGGHAGNLSPFALVDEIRSWFNGPLLLSGSISTGQSLMAALALGANLGYIGTPFIATKEANADQKYKEMLITCSSENIINSSLFTGVPGNYLGPSIEAAGLDITNLPAASPDTMNFDELSNKPKAWKEIWGSGQGISPIKSILSTENLVSRIENEFLECKNYIKMET
;
A
#
# COMPACT_ATOMS: atom_id res chain seq x y z
N ALA A 1 -1.01 -3.81 0.50
CA ALA A 1 -1.48 -2.59 1.15
C ALA A 1 -0.33 -1.94 1.92
N GLY A 2 -0.47 -0.68 2.28
CA GLY A 2 0.43 0.01 3.21
C GLY A 2 0.00 -0.26 4.65
N GLY A 3 0.97 -0.30 5.58
CA GLY A 3 0.73 -0.79 6.93
C GLY A 3 0.48 -2.30 6.96
N HIS A 4 -0.39 -2.78 7.83
CA HIS A 4 -0.64 -4.22 7.96
C HIS A 4 -1.01 -4.87 6.62
N ALA A 5 -0.27 -5.92 6.25
CA ALA A 5 -0.41 -6.61 4.97
C ALA A 5 -0.06 -8.09 5.10
N GLY A 6 -0.80 -8.93 4.38
CA GLY A 6 -0.45 -10.34 4.23
C GLY A 6 0.69 -10.55 3.24
N ASN A 7 1.20 -11.77 3.21
CA ASN A 7 2.31 -12.18 2.33
C ASN A 7 1.83 -12.90 1.06
N LEU A 8 0.54 -13.22 0.96
CA LEU A 8 -0.01 -13.90 -0.20
C LEU A 8 -0.13 -12.94 -1.39
N SER A 9 0.22 -13.43 -2.57
CA SER A 9 -0.08 -12.76 -3.82
C SER A 9 -1.60 -12.58 -3.97
N PRO A 10 -2.09 -11.45 -4.48
CA PRO A 10 -3.51 -11.27 -4.81
C PRO A 10 -4.09 -12.36 -5.72
N PHE A 11 -3.28 -12.90 -6.62
CA PHE A 11 -3.67 -13.99 -7.52
C PHE A 11 -4.03 -15.27 -6.75
N ALA A 12 -3.21 -15.64 -5.76
CA ALA A 12 -3.49 -16.81 -4.93
C ALA A 12 -4.61 -16.53 -3.90
N LEU A 13 -4.57 -15.35 -3.27
CA LEU A 13 -5.50 -14.99 -2.20
C LEU A 13 -6.95 -14.93 -2.69
N VAL A 14 -7.20 -14.26 -3.82
CA VAL A 14 -8.57 -14.09 -4.33
C VAL A 14 -9.15 -15.43 -4.79
N ASP A 15 -8.35 -16.25 -5.47
CA ASP A 15 -8.76 -17.58 -5.93
C ASP A 15 -9.11 -18.48 -4.74
N GLU A 16 -8.26 -18.50 -3.71
CA GLU A 16 -8.53 -19.26 -2.48
C GLU A 16 -9.83 -18.81 -1.79
N ILE A 17 -10.04 -17.49 -1.62
CA ILE A 17 -11.25 -16.96 -1.00
C ILE A 17 -12.48 -17.31 -1.83
N ARG A 18 -12.40 -17.19 -3.14
CA ARG A 18 -13.53 -17.48 -4.04
C ARG A 18 -13.92 -18.95 -4.07
N SER A 19 -13.03 -19.85 -3.68
CA SER A 19 -13.38 -21.29 -3.57
C SER A 19 -14.48 -21.57 -2.54
N TRP A 20 -14.69 -20.68 -1.56
CA TRP A 20 -15.66 -20.88 -0.47
C TRP A 20 -16.54 -19.65 -0.18
N PHE A 21 -16.17 -18.44 -0.67
CA PHE A 21 -16.89 -17.21 -0.39
C PHE A 21 -17.44 -16.56 -1.66
N ASN A 22 -18.77 -16.50 -1.77
CA ASN A 22 -19.49 -15.91 -2.92
C ASN A 22 -20.04 -14.49 -2.67
N GLY A 23 -19.82 -13.95 -1.47
CA GLY A 23 -20.25 -12.60 -1.10
C GLY A 23 -19.40 -11.47 -1.71
N PRO A 24 -19.72 -10.20 -1.42
CA PRO A 24 -18.92 -9.06 -1.85
C PRO A 24 -17.48 -9.15 -1.34
N LEU A 25 -16.51 -9.08 -2.25
CA LEU A 25 -15.08 -9.15 -1.97
C LEU A 25 -14.38 -7.88 -2.43
N LEU A 26 -13.71 -7.21 -1.51
CA LEU A 26 -12.87 -6.05 -1.76
C LEU A 26 -11.40 -6.48 -1.71
N LEU A 27 -10.66 -6.28 -2.80
CA LEU A 27 -9.22 -6.52 -2.82
C LEU A 27 -8.47 -5.23 -2.49
N SER A 28 -7.52 -5.31 -1.57
CA SER A 28 -6.59 -4.23 -1.24
C SER A 28 -5.15 -4.70 -1.44
N GLY A 29 -4.29 -3.75 -1.77
CA GLY A 29 -2.84 -3.96 -1.93
C GLY A 29 -2.40 -3.89 -3.38
N SER A 30 -1.34 -3.13 -3.62
CA SER A 30 -0.73 -2.87 -4.94
C SER A 30 -1.65 -2.27 -6.01
N ILE A 31 -2.83 -1.78 -5.61
CA ILE A 31 -3.80 -1.14 -6.52
C ILE A 31 -3.56 0.37 -6.48
N SER A 32 -3.11 0.94 -7.62
CA SER A 32 -2.81 2.38 -7.74
C SER A 32 -3.08 2.95 -9.14
N THR A 33 -3.51 2.10 -10.07
CA THR A 33 -3.83 2.45 -11.46
C THR A 33 -5.15 1.81 -11.88
N GLY A 34 -5.73 2.29 -12.97
CA GLY A 34 -6.92 1.68 -13.57
C GLY A 34 -6.67 0.26 -14.05
N GLN A 35 -5.45 -0.05 -14.54
CA GLN A 35 -5.05 -1.40 -14.94
C GLN A 35 -5.03 -2.35 -13.73
N SER A 36 -4.44 -1.93 -12.60
CA SER A 36 -4.43 -2.77 -11.39
C SER A 36 -5.82 -2.96 -10.80
N LEU A 37 -6.73 -1.97 -10.94
CA LEU A 37 -8.13 -2.11 -10.57
C LEU A 37 -8.84 -3.12 -11.49
N MET A 38 -8.63 -3.04 -12.81
CA MET A 38 -9.17 -4.03 -13.77
C MET A 38 -8.69 -5.44 -13.44
N ALA A 39 -7.40 -5.60 -13.14
CA ALA A 39 -6.83 -6.89 -12.75
C ALA A 39 -7.50 -7.45 -11.48
N ALA A 40 -7.77 -6.61 -10.47
CA ALA A 40 -8.47 -7.02 -9.26
C ALA A 40 -9.88 -7.57 -9.57
N LEU A 41 -10.62 -6.92 -10.47
CA LEU A 41 -11.94 -7.37 -10.90
C LEU A 41 -11.84 -8.68 -11.72
N ALA A 42 -10.85 -8.79 -12.60
CA ALA A 42 -10.62 -10.00 -13.40
C ALA A 42 -10.26 -11.21 -12.53
N LEU A 43 -9.58 -11.02 -11.41
CA LEU A 43 -9.31 -12.06 -10.41
C LEU A 43 -10.56 -12.54 -9.68
N GLY A 44 -11.66 -11.78 -9.72
CA GLY A 44 -12.91 -12.13 -9.05
C GLY A 44 -13.27 -11.24 -7.85
N ALA A 45 -12.52 -10.18 -7.57
CA ALA A 45 -12.95 -9.16 -6.61
C ALA A 45 -14.12 -8.37 -7.17
N ASN A 46 -15.01 -7.87 -6.32
CA ASN A 46 -16.10 -6.97 -6.73
C ASN A 46 -15.66 -5.52 -6.74
N LEU A 47 -14.70 -5.15 -5.88
CA LEU A 47 -14.20 -3.79 -5.71
C LEU A 47 -12.69 -3.80 -5.42
N GLY A 48 -12.00 -2.73 -5.80
CA GLY A 48 -10.63 -2.44 -5.36
C GLY A 48 -10.63 -1.44 -4.21
N TYR A 49 -9.82 -1.67 -3.19
CA TYR A 49 -9.62 -0.75 -2.07
C TYR A 49 -8.24 -0.09 -2.20
N ILE A 50 -8.24 1.21 -2.46
CA ILE A 50 -7.04 1.98 -2.80
C ILE A 50 -6.73 2.97 -1.67
N GLY A 51 -5.53 2.93 -1.10
CA GLY A 51 -5.10 3.82 -0.03
C GLY A 51 -3.93 4.72 -0.40
N THR A 52 -2.77 4.13 -0.72
CA THR A 52 -1.51 4.86 -0.90
C THR A 52 -1.58 6.04 -1.88
N PRO A 53 -2.17 5.94 -3.08
CA PRO A 53 -2.29 7.08 -4.00
C PRO A 53 -3.08 8.24 -3.41
N PHE A 54 -4.10 7.97 -2.59
CA PHE A 54 -4.90 9.02 -1.95
C PHE A 54 -4.16 9.75 -0.84
N ILE A 55 -3.14 9.14 -0.22
CA ILE A 55 -2.26 9.85 0.73
C ILE A 55 -1.48 10.95 -0.01
N ALA A 56 -1.05 10.70 -1.25
CA ALA A 56 -0.36 11.66 -2.10
C ALA A 56 -1.33 12.61 -2.84
N THR A 57 -2.41 13.03 -2.19
CA THR A 57 -3.34 14.04 -2.74
C THR A 57 -3.23 15.36 -1.98
N LYS A 58 -3.67 16.45 -2.60
CA LYS A 58 -3.66 17.78 -1.98
C LYS A 58 -4.56 17.83 -0.76
N GLU A 59 -5.69 17.13 -0.81
CA GLU A 59 -6.72 17.11 0.23
C GLU A 59 -6.40 16.19 1.41
N ALA A 60 -5.50 15.23 1.23
CA ALA A 60 -5.11 14.34 2.33
C ALA A 60 -4.40 15.11 3.44
N ASN A 61 -4.86 14.92 4.67
CA ASN A 61 -4.20 15.46 5.86
C ASN A 61 -3.00 14.60 6.27
N ALA A 62 -2.03 14.46 5.37
CA ALA A 62 -0.78 13.75 5.58
C ALA A 62 0.39 14.74 5.59
N ASP A 63 1.46 14.40 6.34
CA ASP A 63 2.68 15.20 6.37
C ASP A 63 3.23 15.41 4.95
N GLN A 64 3.73 16.61 4.65
CA GLN A 64 4.24 16.94 3.33
C GLN A 64 5.44 16.05 2.93
N LYS A 65 6.33 15.74 3.88
CA LYS A 65 7.45 14.82 3.67
C LYS A 65 6.98 13.41 3.31
N TYR A 66 5.86 12.97 3.91
CA TYR A 66 5.28 11.68 3.56
C TYR A 66 4.80 11.66 2.10
N LYS A 67 4.07 12.70 1.67
CA LYS A 67 3.63 12.84 0.28
C LYS A 67 4.80 12.88 -0.70
N GLU A 68 5.86 13.61 -0.37
CA GLU A 68 7.08 13.70 -1.18
C GLU A 68 7.80 12.34 -1.26
N MET A 69 7.88 11.63 -0.16
CA MET A 69 8.48 10.30 -0.12
C MET A 69 7.70 9.30 -0.99
N LEU A 70 6.37 9.38 -1.00
CA LEU A 70 5.53 8.57 -1.89
C LEU A 70 5.77 8.82 -3.38
N ILE A 71 6.22 10.02 -3.76
CA ILE A 71 6.51 10.37 -5.17
C ILE A 71 7.91 9.88 -5.56
N THR A 72 8.86 9.93 -4.63
CA THR A 72 10.27 9.64 -4.90
C THR A 72 10.64 8.17 -4.75
N CYS A 73 9.87 7.40 -3.97
CA CYS A 73 10.10 5.98 -3.72
C CYS A 73 9.49 5.08 -4.81
N SER A 74 10.01 3.87 -4.86
CA SER A 74 9.51 2.76 -5.68
C SER A 74 9.12 1.56 -4.81
N SER A 75 8.67 0.47 -5.42
CA SER A 75 8.38 -0.79 -4.72
C SER A 75 9.59 -1.37 -3.98
N GLU A 76 10.80 -1.10 -4.46
CA GLU A 76 12.06 -1.54 -3.84
C GLU A 76 12.32 -0.88 -2.48
N ASN A 77 11.72 0.30 -2.25
CA ASN A 77 11.83 1.02 -0.99
C ASN A 77 10.81 0.55 0.07
N ILE A 78 9.97 -0.44 -0.25
CA ILE A 78 8.97 -0.97 0.68
C ILE A 78 9.58 -2.08 1.51
N ILE A 79 9.62 -1.87 2.82
CA ILE A 79 10.11 -2.84 3.81
C ILE A 79 8.92 -3.49 4.49
N ASN A 80 8.86 -4.82 4.45
CA ASN A 80 7.88 -5.58 5.23
C ASN A 80 8.49 -5.95 6.58
N SER A 81 7.86 -5.53 7.67
CA SER A 81 8.33 -5.79 9.02
C SER A 81 7.19 -5.89 10.02
N SER A 82 7.34 -6.76 11.01
CA SER A 82 6.44 -6.85 12.17
C SER A 82 6.92 -6.01 13.37
N LEU A 83 8.12 -5.40 13.28
CA LEU A 83 8.78 -4.70 14.39
C LEU A 83 7.90 -3.61 15.02
N PHE A 84 7.14 -2.86 14.20
CA PHE A 84 6.47 -1.65 14.65
C PHE A 84 5.12 -1.90 15.34
N THR A 85 4.46 -3.01 15.01
CA THR A 85 3.10 -3.29 15.49
C THR A 85 2.91 -4.73 15.96
N GLY A 86 3.94 -5.58 15.88
CA GLY A 86 3.84 -7.01 16.14
C GLY A 86 3.18 -7.82 15.03
N VAL A 87 2.64 -7.16 14.01
CA VAL A 87 2.00 -7.78 12.84
C VAL A 87 2.74 -7.33 11.57
N PRO A 88 3.01 -8.24 10.61
CA PRO A 88 3.66 -7.84 9.37
C PRO A 88 2.96 -6.67 8.68
N GLY A 89 3.73 -5.69 8.26
CA GLY A 89 3.23 -4.50 7.58
C GLY A 89 4.25 -3.94 6.61
N ASN A 90 3.79 -3.18 5.63
CA ASN A 90 4.60 -2.55 4.60
C ASN A 90 4.83 -1.07 4.94
N TYR A 91 6.09 -0.67 4.98
CA TYR A 91 6.54 0.66 5.38
C TYR A 91 7.54 1.22 4.38
N LEU A 92 7.63 2.55 4.29
CA LEU A 92 8.64 3.25 3.50
C LEU A 92 10.00 3.15 4.20
N GLY A 93 10.97 2.46 3.60
CA GLY A 93 12.33 2.31 4.11
C GLY A 93 12.97 3.64 4.50
N PRO A 94 12.96 4.68 3.64
CA PRO A 94 13.51 5.98 4.00
C PRO A 94 12.88 6.64 5.24
N SER A 95 11.60 6.33 5.57
CA SER A 95 11.00 6.82 6.81
C SER A 95 11.53 6.09 8.04
N ILE A 96 11.87 4.80 7.89
CA ILE A 96 12.50 3.99 8.94
C ILE A 96 13.91 4.50 9.22
N GLU A 97 14.68 4.78 8.15
CA GLU A 97 16.04 5.35 8.26
C GLU A 97 16.03 6.75 8.88
N ALA A 98 15.08 7.61 8.47
CA ALA A 98 14.89 8.94 9.04
C ALA A 98 14.53 8.90 10.53
N ALA A 99 13.93 7.80 10.99
CA ALA A 99 13.67 7.53 12.40
C ALA A 99 14.88 6.94 13.15
N GLY A 100 16.05 6.82 12.49
CA GLY A 100 17.31 6.37 13.08
C GLY A 100 17.46 4.84 13.15
N LEU A 101 16.68 4.08 12.40
CA LEU A 101 16.75 2.62 12.35
C LEU A 101 17.48 2.13 11.10
N ASP A 102 18.25 1.06 11.24
CA ASP A 102 18.94 0.42 10.11
C ASP A 102 18.01 -0.59 9.43
N ILE A 103 17.58 -0.28 8.20
CA ILE A 103 16.67 -1.14 7.42
C ILE A 103 17.29 -2.49 7.04
N THR A 104 18.63 -2.59 7.03
CA THR A 104 19.33 -3.84 6.69
C THR A 104 19.40 -4.80 7.88
N ASN A 105 19.18 -4.31 9.09
CA ASN A 105 19.27 -5.08 10.33
C ASN A 105 18.12 -4.77 11.29
N LEU A 106 16.89 -4.81 10.76
CA LEU A 106 15.70 -4.64 11.60
C LEU A 106 15.51 -5.88 12.47
N PRO A 107 15.40 -5.74 13.80
CA PRO A 107 15.13 -6.86 14.68
C PRO A 107 13.75 -7.46 14.36
N ALA A 108 13.63 -8.79 14.50
CA ALA A 108 12.32 -9.43 14.45
C ALA A 108 11.48 -8.97 15.65
N ALA A 109 10.15 -8.84 15.45
CA ALA A 109 9.27 -8.63 16.58
C ALA A 109 9.36 -9.83 17.53
N SER A 110 9.66 -9.56 18.81
CA SER A 110 9.59 -10.53 19.89
C SER A 110 8.41 -10.14 20.79
N PRO A 111 7.65 -11.10 21.32
CA PRO A 111 6.61 -10.82 22.31
C PRO A 111 7.14 -10.02 23.50
N ASP A 112 8.42 -10.22 23.87
CA ASP A 112 9.10 -9.53 24.96
C ASP A 112 9.55 -8.10 24.60
N THR A 113 9.60 -7.75 23.30
CA THR A 113 9.94 -6.38 22.84
C THR A 113 8.72 -5.46 22.76
N MET A 114 7.51 -5.96 23.03
CA MET A 114 6.30 -5.14 23.22
C MET A 114 6.25 -4.47 24.60
N ASN A 115 7.37 -4.01 25.13
CA ASN A 115 7.37 -3.16 26.31
C ASN A 115 6.90 -1.76 25.90
N PHE A 116 5.61 -1.49 26.09
CA PHE A 116 4.99 -0.20 25.78
C PHE A 116 5.65 0.96 26.54
N ASP A 117 6.32 0.70 27.66
CA ASP A 117 7.01 1.70 28.49
C ASP A 117 8.36 2.16 27.89
N GLU A 118 9.07 1.29 27.14
CA GLU A 118 10.28 1.68 26.42
C GLU A 118 9.99 2.41 25.10
N LEU A 119 8.76 2.33 24.59
CA LEU A 119 8.31 3.03 23.38
C LEU A 119 8.08 4.54 23.60
N SER A 120 8.16 5.03 24.84
CA SER A 120 8.02 6.47 25.10
C SER A 120 9.11 7.33 24.46
N ASN A 121 10.27 6.74 24.11
CA ASN A 121 11.39 7.39 23.44
C ASN A 121 11.68 6.83 22.02
N LYS A 122 10.87 5.86 21.52
CA LYS A 122 11.02 5.35 20.15
C LYS A 122 10.08 6.10 19.20
N PRO A 123 10.44 6.22 17.90
CA PRO A 123 9.56 6.81 16.90
C PRO A 123 8.18 6.18 16.98
N LYS A 124 7.13 7.00 17.12
CA LYS A 124 5.76 6.47 17.14
C LYS A 124 5.48 5.92 15.74
N ALA A 125 5.36 4.59 15.63
CA ALA A 125 4.82 3.95 14.45
C ALA A 125 3.57 4.74 14.02
N TRP A 126 3.38 5.04 12.76
CA TRP A 126 2.31 5.89 12.20
C TRP A 126 2.52 7.40 12.26
N LYS A 127 3.36 7.94 13.14
CA LYS A 127 3.68 9.36 13.15
C LYS A 127 4.97 9.68 12.39
N GLU A 128 5.97 8.82 12.50
CA GLU A 128 7.32 9.03 11.97
C GLU A 128 7.73 7.93 10.99
N ILE A 129 7.13 6.71 11.09
CA ILE A 129 7.36 5.59 10.19
C ILE A 129 6.08 5.38 9.37
N TRP A 130 6.18 5.60 8.07
CA TRP A 130 5.03 5.70 7.17
C TRP A 130 4.78 4.43 6.40
N GLY A 131 3.50 4.01 6.39
CA GLY A 131 3.07 2.84 5.63
C GLY A 131 2.88 3.16 4.15
N SER A 132 3.23 2.23 3.27
CA SER A 132 2.95 2.33 1.84
C SER A 132 2.75 0.95 1.23
N GLY A 133 1.79 0.83 0.33
CA GLY A 133 1.62 -0.37 -0.48
C GLY A 133 2.70 -0.50 -1.55
N GLN A 134 2.95 -1.74 -2.00
CA GLN A 134 3.92 -2.03 -3.06
C GLN A 134 3.57 -1.40 -4.41
N GLY A 135 2.31 -1.01 -4.64
CA GLY A 135 1.88 -0.29 -5.84
C GLY A 135 2.22 1.21 -5.83
N ILE A 136 3.33 1.62 -5.22
CA ILE A 136 3.74 3.02 -5.07
C ILE A 136 4.29 3.62 -6.37
N SER A 137 4.96 2.84 -7.20
CA SER A 137 5.74 3.33 -8.36
C SER A 137 4.97 4.20 -9.36
N PRO A 138 3.64 4.03 -9.59
CA PRO A 138 2.86 4.93 -10.46
C PRO A 138 2.56 6.31 -9.86
N ILE A 139 2.85 6.55 -8.59
CA ILE A 139 2.61 7.84 -7.93
C ILE A 139 3.76 8.78 -8.30
N LYS A 140 3.53 9.76 -9.20
CA LYS A 140 4.57 10.64 -9.74
C LYS A 140 4.42 12.11 -9.35
N SER A 141 3.28 12.48 -8.76
CA SER A 141 2.99 13.86 -8.35
C SER A 141 1.86 13.90 -7.32
N ILE A 142 1.78 15.00 -6.56
CA ILE A 142 0.66 15.30 -5.67
C ILE A 142 -0.47 15.86 -6.52
N LEU A 143 -1.48 15.06 -6.77
CA LEU A 143 -2.66 15.43 -7.53
C LEU A 143 -3.78 15.95 -6.59
N SER A 144 -4.81 16.57 -7.16
CA SER A 144 -6.09 16.65 -6.45
C SER A 144 -6.76 15.27 -6.44
N THR A 145 -7.63 15.01 -5.47
CA THR A 145 -8.42 13.77 -5.42
C THR A 145 -9.23 13.58 -6.69
N GLU A 146 -9.83 14.66 -7.22
CA GLU A 146 -10.56 14.66 -8.48
C GLU A 146 -9.69 14.17 -9.64
N ASN A 147 -8.49 14.74 -9.81
CA ASN A 147 -7.57 14.35 -10.88
C ASN A 147 -7.05 12.91 -10.70
N LEU A 148 -6.84 12.45 -9.47
CA LEU A 148 -6.47 11.06 -9.20
C LEU A 148 -7.58 10.10 -9.61
N VAL A 149 -8.82 10.38 -9.23
CA VAL A 149 -9.98 9.55 -9.59
C VAL A 149 -10.16 9.52 -11.11
N SER A 150 -10.13 10.69 -11.77
CA SER A 150 -10.26 10.79 -13.24
C SER A 150 -9.14 10.03 -13.96
N ARG A 151 -7.90 10.09 -13.45
CA ARG A 151 -6.79 9.30 -13.99
C ARG A 151 -7.09 7.79 -13.91
N ILE A 152 -7.46 7.31 -12.71
CA ILE A 152 -7.74 5.88 -12.51
C ILE A 152 -8.90 5.42 -13.39
N GLU A 153 -9.95 6.24 -13.53
CA GLU A 153 -11.10 5.94 -14.39
C GLU A 153 -10.69 5.84 -15.86
N ASN A 154 -9.93 6.80 -16.38
CA ASN A 154 -9.44 6.79 -17.75
C ASN A 154 -8.56 5.57 -18.02
N GLU A 155 -7.58 5.30 -17.17
CA GLU A 155 -6.71 4.11 -17.27
C GLU A 155 -7.52 2.80 -17.24
N PHE A 156 -8.59 2.74 -16.43
CA PHE A 156 -9.48 1.59 -16.37
C PHE A 156 -10.25 1.39 -17.68
N LEU A 157 -10.81 2.47 -18.23
CA LEU A 157 -11.54 2.42 -19.49
C LEU A 157 -10.64 2.07 -20.67
N GLU A 158 -9.42 2.61 -20.73
CA GLU A 158 -8.41 2.26 -21.73
C GLU A 158 -8.06 0.77 -21.66
N CYS A 159 -7.78 0.26 -20.46
CA CYS A 159 -7.49 -1.16 -20.25
C CYS A 159 -8.67 -2.06 -20.68
N LYS A 160 -9.90 -1.68 -20.33
CA LYS A 160 -11.12 -2.39 -20.75
C LYS A 160 -11.27 -2.44 -22.27
N ASN A 161 -10.98 -1.34 -22.96
CA ASN A 161 -11.05 -1.28 -24.41
C ASN A 161 -9.95 -2.12 -25.06
N TYR A 162 -8.71 -2.06 -24.52
CA TYR A 162 -7.60 -2.89 -24.98
C TYR A 162 -7.95 -4.39 -24.93
N ILE A 163 -8.43 -4.87 -23.79
CA ILE A 163 -8.81 -6.28 -23.63
C ILE A 163 -9.90 -6.70 -24.62
N LYS A 164 -10.90 -5.83 -24.89
CA LYS A 164 -11.97 -6.12 -25.85
C LYS A 164 -11.51 -6.18 -27.30
N MET A 165 -10.42 -5.49 -27.65
CA MET A 165 -9.90 -5.49 -29.02
C MET A 165 -9.03 -6.72 -29.31
N GLU A 166 -8.46 -7.34 -28.28
CA GLU A 166 -7.58 -8.51 -28.39
C GLU A 166 -8.35 -9.85 -28.22
N THR A 167 -9.63 -9.80 -27.83
CA THR A 167 -10.51 -10.98 -27.71
C THR A 167 -11.59 -10.99 -28.79
#